data_1a82755dd25723e793c042beca067a44
#
_entry.id   1a82755dd25723e793c042beca067a44
#
_cell.length_a   1.000
_cell.length_b   1.000
_cell.length_c   1.000
_cell.angle_alpha   90.00
_cell.angle_beta   90.00
_cell.angle_gamma   90.00
#
_symmetry.space_group_name_H-M   'P 1'
#
loop_
_entity.id
_entity.type
_entity.pdbx_description
1 polymer ?
#
loop_
_entity_poly.entity_id
_entity_poly.type
_entity_poly.pdbx_seq_one_letter_code
_entity_poly.pdbx_strand_id
1 'polypeptide(L)'
;MQVQVQTDDHIDGSEAMNRWIHDEATSRLARFRDHLTRVEVHFSDLDAGRSNGADKRCNIEARAAGRPPIAVNADAGKVPEAFTAAIDKLARALDNDLGRLKDKAGRETIRTADGMAI
;
A
#
# COMPACT_ATOMS: atom_id res chain seq x y z
N MET A 1 10.00 -8.01 -3.06
CA MET A 1 8.80 -7.58 -2.34
C MET A 1 8.02 -8.80 -1.87
N GLN A 2 7.78 -8.88 -0.58
CA GLN A 2 6.98 -9.96 0.02
C GLN A 2 5.59 -9.42 0.34
N VAL A 3 4.55 -10.13 -0.09
CA VAL A 3 3.16 -9.75 0.18
C VAL A 3 2.54 -10.76 1.14
N GLN A 4 1.98 -10.28 2.24
CA GLN A 4 1.28 -11.11 3.22
C GLN A 4 -0.15 -10.64 3.35
N VAL A 5 -1.09 -11.57 3.37
CA VAL A 5 -2.52 -11.30 3.52
C VAL A 5 -3.00 -11.97 4.79
N GLN A 6 -3.66 -11.18 5.65
CA GLN A 6 -4.21 -11.65 6.92
C GLN A 6 -5.66 -11.21 7.03
N THR A 7 -6.49 -12.07 7.63
CA THR A 7 -7.90 -11.76 7.85
C THR A 7 -8.26 -12.05 9.30
N ASP A 8 -9.17 -11.25 9.86
CA ASP A 8 -9.74 -11.53 11.17
C ASP A 8 -10.71 -12.74 11.09
N ASP A 9 -11.03 -13.31 12.26
CA ASP A 9 -11.93 -14.46 12.36
C ASP A 9 -13.31 -14.20 11.75
N HIS A 10 -13.75 -12.95 11.72
CA HIS A 10 -15.06 -12.56 11.19
C HIS A 10 -15.04 -12.28 9.69
N ILE A 11 -13.89 -12.35 9.05
CA ILE A 11 -13.75 -12.18 7.60
C ILE A 11 -13.69 -13.56 6.96
N ASP A 12 -14.58 -13.79 6.01
CA ASP A 12 -14.58 -15.02 5.24
C ASP A 12 -13.48 -14.93 4.18
N GLY A 13 -12.29 -15.41 4.53
CA GLY A 13 -11.12 -15.39 3.65
C GLY A 13 -10.97 -16.72 2.94
N SER A 14 -11.44 -16.81 1.70
CA SER A 14 -11.20 -17.98 0.87
C SER A 14 -9.77 -17.97 0.34
N GLU A 15 -9.25 -19.15 0.02
CA GLU A 15 -7.95 -19.28 -0.61
C GLU A 15 -7.89 -18.55 -1.96
N ALA A 16 -8.97 -18.64 -2.72
CA ALA A 16 -9.08 -17.93 -4.00
C ALA A 16 -9.03 -16.41 -3.82
N MET A 17 -9.70 -15.89 -2.79
CA MET A 17 -9.68 -14.46 -2.47
C MET A 17 -8.27 -14.01 -2.07
N ASN A 18 -7.61 -14.78 -1.22
CA ASN A 18 -6.24 -14.46 -0.79
C ASN A 18 -5.28 -14.44 -1.96
N ARG A 19 -5.42 -15.38 -2.89
CA ARG A 19 -4.60 -15.43 -4.11
C ARG A 19 -4.85 -14.21 -4.99
N TRP A 20 -6.10 -13.86 -5.18
CA TRP A 20 -6.46 -12.68 -5.97
C TRP A 20 -5.86 -11.40 -5.37
N ILE A 21 -5.98 -11.24 -4.06
CA ILE A 21 -5.43 -10.07 -3.35
C ILE A 21 -3.91 -10.04 -3.50
N HIS A 22 -3.25 -11.16 -3.31
CA HIS A 22 -1.80 -11.28 -3.45
C HIS A 22 -1.36 -10.89 -4.87
N ASP A 23 -2.02 -11.43 -5.89
CA ASP A 23 -1.68 -11.17 -7.29
C ASP A 23 -1.96 -9.72 -7.65
N GLU A 24 -3.08 -9.19 -7.20
CA GLU A 24 -3.48 -7.81 -7.46
C GLU A 24 -2.51 -6.82 -6.79
N ALA A 25 -2.14 -7.08 -5.54
CA ALA A 25 -1.17 -6.25 -4.83
C ALA A 25 0.18 -6.27 -5.54
N THR A 26 0.65 -7.44 -5.94
CA THR A 26 1.92 -7.60 -6.66
C THR A 26 1.89 -6.83 -7.98
N SER A 27 0.78 -6.92 -8.72
CA SER A 27 0.62 -6.22 -10.00
C SER A 27 0.54 -4.70 -9.81
N ARG A 28 -0.28 -4.24 -8.88
CA ARG A 28 -0.50 -2.81 -8.65
C ARG A 28 0.74 -2.10 -8.09
N LEU A 29 1.58 -2.81 -7.37
CA LEU A 29 2.78 -2.26 -6.74
C LEU A 29 4.05 -2.64 -7.49
N ALA A 30 3.94 -3.24 -8.68
CA ALA A 30 5.09 -3.75 -9.44
C ALA A 30 6.15 -2.66 -9.70
N ARG A 31 5.72 -1.43 -9.98
CA ARG A 31 6.65 -0.32 -10.24
C ARG A 31 7.44 0.12 -9.01
N PHE A 32 7.01 -0.30 -7.81
CA PHE A 32 7.68 0.04 -6.56
C PHE A 32 8.49 -1.13 -6.00
N ARG A 33 8.48 -2.29 -6.65
CA ARG A 33 9.03 -3.53 -6.09
C ARG A 33 10.50 -3.43 -5.69
N ASP A 34 11.28 -2.62 -6.39
CA ASP A 34 12.70 -2.45 -6.08
C ASP A 34 12.93 -1.63 -4.81
N HIS A 35 11.90 -0.92 -4.36
CA HIS A 35 11.95 -0.08 -3.16
C HIS A 35 11.28 -0.74 -1.97
N LEU A 36 10.34 -1.66 -2.21
CA LEU A 36 9.55 -2.29 -1.15
C LEU A 36 10.15 -3.63 -0.74
N THR A 37 10.30 -3.82 0.56
CA THR A 37 10.75 -5.10 1.12
C THR A 37 9.57 -5.97 1.50
N ARG A 38 8.48 -5.37 2.01
CA ARG A 38 7.34 -6.11 2.51
C ARG A 38 6.06 -5.29 2.41
N VAL A 39 4.97 -5.96 2.07
CA VAL A 39 3.62 -5.39 2.06
C VAL A 39 2.72 -6.30 2.88
N GLU A 40 2.06 -5.77 3.89
CA GLU A 40 1.13 -6.51 4.72
C GLU A 40 -0.28 -5.97 4.46
N VAL A 41 -1.19 -6.87 4.10
CA VAL A 41 -2.61 -6.56 3.86
C VAL A 41 -3.42 -7.24 4.95
N HIS A 42 -4.18 -6.48 5.70
CA HIS A 42 -5.00 -6.99 6.80
C HIS A 42 -6.44 -6.54 6.64
N PHE A 43 -7.36 -7.49 6.72
CA PHE A 43 -8.81 -7.24 6.66
C PHE A 43 -9.43 -7.44 8.02
N SER A 44 -10.30 -6.52 8.40
CA SER A 44 -11.08 -6.61 9.63
C SER A 44 -12.54 -6.26 9.36
N ASP A 45 -13.42 -6.86 10.16
CA ASP A 45 -14.83 -6.53 10.20
C ASP A 45 -15.04 -5.53 11.33
N LEU A 46 -15.42 -4.31 10.99
CA LEU A 46 -15.53 -3.24 11.99
C LEU A 46 -16.71 -3.42 12.92
N ASP A 47 -17.78 -3.97 12.43
CA ASP A 47 -18.94 -4.39 13.22
C ASP A 47 -20.13 -4.64 12.30
N ALA A 48 -20.74 -5.79 12.46
CA ALA A 48 -21.97 -6.14 11.77
C ALA A 48 -23.16 -5.21 12.13
N GLY A 49 -23.03 -4.41 13.20
CA GLY A 49 -24.07 -3.47 13.61
C GLY A 49 -24.10 -2.14 12.87
N ARG A 50 -23.12 -1.86 12.00
CA ARG A 50 -23.09 -0.61 11.25
C ARG A 50 -24.13 -0.61 10.15
N SER A 51 -24.94 0.43 10.12
CA SER A 51 -26.04 0.55 9.18
C SER A 51 -25.63 1.10 7.81
N ASN A 52 -24.40 1.61 7.68
CA ASN A 52 -23.95 2.23 6.44
C ASN A 52 -23.34 1.24 5.43
N GLY A 53 -23.25 -0.02 5.78
CA GLY A 53 -22.71 -1.05 4.88
C GLY A 53 -21.20 -1.05 4.66
N ALA A 54 -20.47 -0.08 5.22
CA ALA A 54 -19.01 0.01 5.08
C ALA A 54 -18.33 -0.65 6.29
N ASP A 55 -18.57 -1.93 6.47
CA ASP A 55 -18.15 -2.69 7.65
C ASP A 55 -16.83 -3.47 7.42
N LYS A 56 -16.33 -3.52 6.22
CA LYS A 56 -15.05 -4.19 5.91
C LYS A 56 -13.94 -3.16 5.82
N ARG A 57 -12.89 -3.33 6.59
CA ARG A 57 -11.72 -2.46 6.56
C ARG A 57 -10.52 -3.20 6.01
N CYS A 58 -9.82 -2.59 5.09
CA CYS A 58 -8.54 -3.05 4.60
C CYS A 58 -7.45 -2.11 5.10
N ASN A 59 -6.49 -2.64 5.85
CA ASN A 59 -5.28 -1.93 6.24
C ASN A 59 -4.12 -2.49 5.42
N ILE A 60 -3.33 -1.61 4.82
CA ILE A 60 -2.13 -2.02 4.08
C ILE A 60 -0.95 -1.24 4.62
N GLU A 61 0.12 -1.97 4.98
CA GLU A 61 1.38 -1.37 5.41
C GLU A 61 2.47 -1.78 4.43
N ALA A 62 3.17 -0.80 3.90
CA ALA A 62 4.30 -1.04 2.99
C ALA A 62 5.59 -0.62 3.68
N ARG A 63 6.60 -1.49 3.64
CA ARG A 63 7.90 -1.24 4.23
C ARG A 63 8.97 -1.19 3.15
N ALA A 64 9.83 -0.18 3.25
CA ALA A 64 10.98 -0.02 2.38
C ALA A 64 12.24 0.08 3.25
N ALA A 65 13.35 -0.45 2.76
CA ALA A 65 14.60 -0.45 3.52
C ALA A 65 15.04 0.99 3.81
N GLY A 66 15.36 1.25 5.09
CA GLY A 66 15.86 2.55 5.52
C GLY A 66 14.83 3.66 5.57
N ARG A 67 13.53 3.34 5.48
CA ARG A 67 12.47 4.34 5.50
C ARG A 67 11.36 3.94 6.47
N PRO A 68 10.62 4.92 7.03
CA PRO A 68 9.46 4.62 7.85
C PRO A 68 8.39 3.87 7.05
N PRO A 69 7.65 2.94 7.68
CA PRO A 69 6.55 2.28 6.99
C PRO A 69 5.45 3.26 6.58
N ILE A 70 4.79 2.97 5.46
CA ILE A 70 3.63 3.72 5.01
C ILE A 70 2.41 2.85 5.23
N ALA A 71 1.43 3.34 5.99
CA ALA A 71 0.20 2.63 6.29
C ALA A 71 -1.00 3.41 5.76
N VAL A 72 -1.91 2.70 5.13
CA VAL A 72 -3.18 3.27 4.64
C VAL A 72 -4.31 2.34 5.03
N ASN A 73 -5.54 2.85 5.02
CA ASN A 73 -6.71 2.02 5.21
C ASN A 73 -7.87 2.55 4.37
N ALA A 74 -8.83 1.67 4.13
CA ALA A 74 -10.08 2.01 3.45
C ALA A 74 -11.17 1.07 3.92
N ASP A 75 -12.39 1.58 3.98
CA ASP A 75 -13.57 0.84 4.39
C ASP A 75 -14.53 0.70 3.21
N ALA A 76 -15.17 -0.46 3.10
CA ALA A 76 -16.19 -0.71 2.09
C ALA A 76 -17.10 -1.85 2.56
N GLY A 77 -18.16 -2.10 1.81
CA GLY A 77 -19.11 -3.16 2.14
C GLY A 77 -18.61 -4.56 1.77
N LYS A 78 -17.60 -4.63 0.92
CA LYS A 78 -17.02 -5.91 0.46
C LYS A 78 -15.50 -5.86 0.54
N VAL A 79 -14.90 -7.02 0.83
CA VAL A 79 -13.45 -7.16 0.93
C VAL A 79 -12.72 -6.68 -0.32
N PRO A 80 -13.09 -7.10 -1.55
CA PRO A 80 -12.39 -6.63 -2.74
C PRO A 80 -12.47 -5.12 -2.95
N GLU A 81 -13.59 -4.51 -2.63
CA GLU A 81 -13.77 -3.06 -2.73
C GLU A 81 -12.90 -2.31 -1.73
N ALA A 82 -12.85 -2.79 -0.48
CA ALA A 82 -12.00 -2.21 0.55
C ALA A 82 -10.53 -2.32 0.14
N PHE A 83 -10.12 -3.45 -0.39
CA PHE A 83 -8.76 -3.66 -0.87
C PHE A 83 -8.42 -2.71 -2.03
N THR A 84 -9.27 -2.61 -3.04
CA THR A 84 -9.03 -1.74 -4.20
C THR A 84 -8.87 -0.28 -3.77
N ALA A 85 -9.74 0.19 -2.87
CA ALA A 85 -9.65 1.55 -2.36
C ALA A 85 -8.35 1.77 -1.56
N ALA A 86 -7.96 0.80 -0.74
CA ALA A 86 -6.75 0.90 0.06
C ALA A 86 -5.49 0.88 -0.81
N ILE A 87 -5.42 -0.03 -1.80
CA ILE A 87 -4.24 -0.14 -2.65
C ILE A 87 -4.06 1.12 -3.52
N ASP A 88 -5.14 1.77 -3.93
CA ASP A 88 -5.07 3.04 -4.65
C ASP A 88 -4.48 4.14 -3.76
N LYS A 89 -4.89 4.19 -2.50
CA LYS A 89 -4.31 5.13 -1.52
C LYS A 89 -2.83 4.87 -1.32
N LEU A 90 -2.45 3.61 -1.20
CA LEU A 90 -1.05 3.24 -1.01
C LEU A 90 -0.20 3.63 -2.21
N ALA A 91 -0.68 3.37 -3.42
CA ALA A 91 0.05 3.73 -4.63
C ALA A 91 0.31 5.23 -4.71
N ARG A 92 -0.68 6.05 -4.37
CA ARG A 92 -0.52 7.51 -4.33
C ARG A 92 0.47 7.95 -3.26
N ALA A 93 0.40 7.33 -2.07
CA ALA A 93 1.33 7.64 -0.99
C ALA A 93 2.76 7.28 -1.37
N LEU A 94 2.95 6.14 -2.04
CA LEU A 94 4.27 5.71 -2.52
C LEU A 94 4.79 6.63 -3.62
N ASP A 95 3.94 7.04 -4.56
CA ASP A 95 4.33 8.01 -5.60
C ASP A 95 4.83 9.31 -4.97
N ASN A 96 4.11 9.82 -3.97
CA ASN A 96 4.50 11.04 -3.27
C ASN A 96 5.82 10.87 -2.51
N ASP A 97 5.98 9.74 -1.81
CA ASP A 97 7.18 9.47 -1.03
C ASP A 97 8.41 9.30 -1.92
N LEU A 98 8.30 8.49 -2.98
CA LEU A 98 9.38 8.26 -3.92
C LEU A 98 9.65 9.49 -4.78
N GLY A 99 8.61 10.26 -5.11
CA GLY A 99 8.76 11.52 -5.82
C GLY A 99 9.58 12.51 -5.03
N ARG A 100 9.35 12.61 -3.73
CA ARG A 100 10.16 13.47 -2.84
C ARG A 100 11.62 13.03 -2.80
N LEU A 101 11.86 11.72 -2.78
CA LEU A 101 13.22 11.19 -2.81
C LEU A 101 13.93 11.54 -4.11
N LYS A 102 13.26 11.39 -5.24
CA LYS A 102 13.81 11.75 -6.55
C LYS A 102 14.10 13.24 -6.63
N ASP A 103 13.18 14.06 -6.15
CA ASP A 103 13.33 15.52 -6.14
C ASP A 103 14.52 15.93 -5.28
N LYS A 104 14.66 15.30 -4.11
CA LYS A 104 15.79 15.58 -3.22
C LYS A 104 17.12 15.18 -3.88
N ALA A 105 17.17 13.99 -4.46
CA ALA A 105 18.37 13.53 -5.18
C ALA A 105 18.65 14.40 -6.40
N GLY A 106 17.62 14.78 -7.14
CA GLY A 106 17.74 15.67 -8.28
C GLY A 106 18.25 17.05 -7.90
N ARG A 107 17.77 17.61 -6.80
CA ARG A 107 18.23 18.90 -6.28
C ARG A 107 19.69 18.84 -5.89
N GLU A 108 20.11 17.79 -5.23
CA GLU A 108 21.51 17.58 -4.86
C GLU A 108 22.40 17.50 -6.10
N THR A 109 21.97 16.76 -7.12
CA THR A 109 22.69 16.63 -8.39
C THR A 109 22.78 17.96 -9.12
N ILE A 110 21.66 18.69 -9.19
CA ILE A 110 21.61 20.01 -9.84
C ILE A 110 22.51 20.99 -9.10
N ARG A 111 22.50 20.97 -7.78
CA ARG A 111 23.35 21.85 -6.97
C ARG A 111 24.83 21.58 -7.24
N THR A 112 25.21 20.31 -7.35
CA THR A 112 26.59 19.93 -7.68
C THR A 112 26.96 20.38 -9.09
N ALA A 113 26.05 20.18 -10.05
CA ALA A 113 26.27 20.61 -11.43
C ALA A 113 26.39 22.13 -11.53
N ASP A 114 25.56 22.87 -10.82
CA ASP A 114 25.62 24.32 -10.76
C ASP A 114 26.96 24.79 -10.17
N GLY A 115 27.40 24.12 -9.10
CA GLY A 115 28.71 24.41 -8.51
C GLY A 115 29.83 24.15 -9.46
N MET A 116 29.73 23.16 -10.34
CA MET A 116 30.73 22.87 -11.36
C MET A 116 30.63 23.81 -12.55
N ALA A 117 29.44 24.30 -12.85
CA ALA A 117 29.24 25.20 -13.99
C ALA A 117 29.71 26.62 -13.72
N ILE A 118 29.82 26.96 -12.47
CA ILE A 118 30.31 28.29 -12.05
C ILE A 118 31.82 28.29 -11.94
#